data_2ea61efc0a369cdbcf1f18004489f3ef
#
_entry.id   2ea61efc0a369cdbcf1f18004489f3ef
#
_cell.length_a   1.000
_cell.length_b   1.000
_cell.length_c   1.000
_cell.angle_alpha   90.00
_cell.angle_beta   90.00
_cell.angle_gamma   90.00
#
_symmetry.space_group_name_H-M   'P 1'
#
loop_
_entity.id
_entity.type
_entity.pdbx_description
1 polymer ?
#
loop_
_entity_poly.entity_id
_entity_poly.type
_entity_poly.pdbx_seq_one_letter_code
_entity_poly.pdbx_strand_id
1 'polypeptide(L)'
;MTIREIAAKTNMSTDTLRYYERIGLLPPVPRNAAGIRNYDEYFVNFINFIKKLKASGMSLEHIIDYIRLAEMGDATIQERKKLLAEARETLLDKINSCSWLRNWQIIS
;
A
#
# COMPACT_ATOMS: atom_id res chain seq x y z
N MET A 1 -19.32 4.66 1.82
CA MET A 1 -18.74 5.85 1.15
C MET A 1 -18.66 5.64 -0.34
N THR A 2 -18.83 6.73 -1.09
CA THR A 2 -18.59 6.72 -2.54
C THR A 2 -17.08 6.72 -2.83
N ILE A 3 -16.71 6.46 -4.09
CA ILE A 3 -15.31 6.51 -4.49
C ILE A 3 -14.71 7.92 -4.31
N ARG A 4 -15.52 8.97 -4.49
CA ARG A 4 -15.06 10.35 -4.29
C ARG A 4 -14.76 10.63 -2.81
N GLU A 5 -15.62 10.13 -1.93
CA GLU A 5 -15.44 10.31 -0.49
C GLU A 5 -14.19 9.61 0.01
N ILE A 6 -13.99 8.35 -0.40
CA ILE A 6 -12.81 7.62 0.04
C ILE A 6 -11.52 8.16 -0.59
N ALA A 7 -11.60 8.64 -1.83
CA ALA A 7 -10.47 9.30 -2.48
C ALA A 7 -10.03 10.53 -1.69
N ALA A 8 -10.98 11.35 -1.24
CA ALA A 8 -10.70 12.51 -0.41
C ALA A 8 -10.09 12.12 0.94
N LYS A 9 -10.65 11.09 1.60
CA LYS A 9 -10.16 10.62 2.90
C LYS A 9 -8.75 10.05 2.84
N THR A 10 -8.40 9.39 1.75
CA THR A 10 -7.10 8.71 1.61
C THR A 10 -6.10 9.52 0.82
N ASN A 11 -6.49 10.70 0.34
CA ASN A 11 -5.66 11.56 -0.52
C ASN A 11 -5.16 10.81 -1.76
N MET A 12 -6.04 10.05 -2.39
CA MET A 12 -5.78 9.28 -3.61
C MET A 12 -6.73 9.74 -4.71
N SER A 13 -6.31 9.61 -5.97
CA SER A 13 -7.21 9.91 -7.08
C SER A 13 -8.22 8.77 -7.28
N THR A 14 -9.40 9.10 -7.78
CA THR A 14 -10.41 8.08 -8.10
C THR A 14 -9.91 7.12 -9.17
N ASP A 15 -9.15 7.61 -10.14
CA ASP A 15 -8.59 6.77 -11.20
C ASP A 15 -7.58 5.76 -10.65
N THR A 16 -6.75 6.17 -9.71
CA THR A 16 -5.80 5.27 -9.06
C THR A 16 -6.53 4.18 -8.27
N LEU A 17 -7.61 4.54 -7.56
CA LEU A 17 -8.39 3.56 -6.80
C LEU A 17 -9.06 2.55 -7.73
N ARG A 18 -9.61 2.99 -8.86
CA ARG A 18 -10.18 2.09 -9.88
C ARG A 18 -9.12 1.17 -10.46
N TYR A 19 -7.94 1.69 -10.72
CA TYR A 19 -6.82 0.90 -11.22
C TYR A 19 -6.40 -0.16 -10.21
N TYR A 20 -6.30 0.20 -8.93
CA TYR A 20 -5.94 -0.75 -7.87
C TYR A 20 -6.96 -1.88 -7.73
N GLU A 21 -8.25 -1.58 -7.84
CA GLU A 21 -9.29 -2.60 -7.85
C GLU A 21 -9.12 -3.53 -9.04
N ARG A 22 -8.86 -2.98 -10.23
CA ARG A 22 -8.72 -3.75 -11.46
C ARG A 22 -7.54 -4.71 -11.43
N ILE A 23 -6.41 -4.32 -10.89
CA ILE A 23 -5.21 -5.16 -10.85
C ILE A 23 -5.20 -6.12 -9.65
N GLY A 24 -6.24 -6.12 -8.83
CA GLY A 24 -6.35 -7.00 -7.67
C GLY A 24 -5.61 -6.53 -6.42
N LEU A 25 -5.18 -5.27 -6.39
CA LEU A 25 -4.52 -4.69 -5.22
C LEU A 25 -5.53 -4.38 -4.11
N LEU A 26 -6.76 -4.00 -4.48
CA LEU A 26 -7.87 -3.85 -3.55
C LEU A 26 -8.79 -5.07 -3.65
N PRO A 27 -9.36 -5.52 -2.53
CA PRO A 27 -10.38 -6.56 -2.57
C PRO A 27 -11.63 -6.05 -3.30
N PRO A 28 -12.51 -6.96 -3.77
CA PRO A 28 -13.74 -6.54 -4.42
C PRO A 28 -14.54 -5.61 -3.53
N VAL A 29 -14.99 -4.49 -4.11
CA VAL A 29 -15.73 -3.48 -3.37
C VAL A 29 -17.21 -3.86 -3.35
N PRO A 30 -17.85 -3.95 -2.18
CA PRO A 30 -19.28 -4.17 -2.10
C PRO A 30 -20.05 -3.09 -2.86
N ARG A 31 -21.15 -3.49 -3.49
CA ARG A 31 -22.05 -2.56 -4.18
C ARG A 31 -23.38 -2.51 -3.44
N ASN A 32 -23.99 -1.32 -3.42
CA ASN A 32 -25.31 -1.17 -2.85
C ASN A 32 -26.38 -1.71 -3.82
N ALA A 33 -27.67 -1.62 -3.43
CA ALA A 33 -28.76 -2.11 -4.24
C ALA A 33 -28.85 -1.45 -5.62
N ALA A 34 -28.32 -0.25 -5.78
CA ALA A 34 -28.27 0.47 -7.06
C ALA A 34 -27.03 0.12 -7.89
N GLY A 35 -26.19 -0.83 -7.47
CA GLY A 35 -24.98 -1.23 -8.17
C GLY A 35 -23.81 -0.27 -8.01
N ILE A 36 -23.90 0.69 -7.10
CA ILE A 36 -22.85 1.69 -6.85
C ILE A 36 -21.89 1.17 -5.78
N ARG A 37 -20.59 1.36 -6.00
CA ARG A 37 -19.56 0.97 -5.04
C ARG A 37 -19.79 1.62 -3.68
N ASN A 38 -19.70 0.82 -2.63
CA ASN A 38 -19.89 1.27 -1.24
C ASN A 38 -18.65 0.89 -0.42
N TYR A 39 -17.77 1.86 -0.22
CA TYR A 39 -16.55 1.69 0.58
C TYR A 39 -16.86 1.93 2.06
N ASP A 40 -16.21 1.17 2.94
CA ASP A 40 -16.31 1.35 4.39
C ASP A 40 -14.93 1.70 4.99
N GLU A 41 -14.86 1.81 6.31
CA GLU A 41 -13.61 2.15 7.00
C GLU A 41 -12.51 1.10 6.81
N TYR A 42 -12.87 -0.15 6.55
CA TYR A 42 -11.91 -1.19 6.21
C TYR A 42 -11.08 -0.80 4.98
N PHE A 43 -11.74 -0.25 3.97
CA PHE A 43 -11.06 0.20 2.75
C PHE A 43 -10.18 1.43 3.00
N VAL A 44 -10.58 2.34 3.89
CA VAL A 44 -9.73 3.47 4.28
C VAL A 44 -8.42 2.96 4.88
N ASN A 45 -8.52 2.05 5.83
CA ASN A 45 -7.34 1.47 6.49
C ASN A 45 -6.48 0.68 5.52
N PHE A 46 -7.11 -0.07 4.62
CA PHE A 46 -6.43 -0.88 3.60
C PHE A 46 -5.63 0.01 2.64
N ILE A 47 -6.25 1.06 2.13
CA ILE A 47 -5.61 2.00 1.21
C ILE A 47 -4.45 2.72 1.89
N ASN A 48 -4.64 3.15 3.13
CA ASN A 48 -3.56 3.80 3.89
C ASN A 48 -2.39 2.86 4.12
N PHE A 49 -2.65 1.57 4.34
CA PHE A 49 -1.61 0.57 4.47
C PHE A 49 -0.82 0.42 3.16
N ILE A 50 -1.52 0.35 2.02
CA ILE A 50 -0.87 0.30 0.70
C ILE A 50 0.02 1.53 0.49
N LYS A 51 -0.47 2.71 0.86
CA LYS A 51 0.30 3.95 0.74
C LYS A 51 1.60 3.88 1.54
N LYS A 52 1.55 3.32 2.74
CA LYS A 52 2.75 3.14 3.57
C LYS A 52 3.75 2.19 2.93
N LEU A 53 3.28 1.08 2.39
CA LEU A 53 4.14 0.13 1.70
C LEU A 53 4.80 0.75 0.48
N LYS A 54 4.05 1.52 -0.31
CA LYS A 54 4.62 2.24 -1.45
C LYS A 54 5.63 3.29 -1.02
N ALA A 55 5.35 4.02 0.03
CA ALA A 55 6.27 5.03 0.55
C ALA A 55 7.59 4.42 1.02
N SER A 56 7.58 3.17 1.46
CA SER A 56 8.79 2.44 1.86
C SER A 56 9.64 1.98 0.67
N GLY A 57 9.14 2.18 -0.57
CA GLY A 57 9.85 1.77 -1.78
C GLY A 57 9.48 0.37 -2.28
N MET A 58 8.48 -0.28 -1.68
CA MET A 58 8.02 -1.57 -2.14
C MET A 58 7.32 -1.44 -3.50
N SER A 59 7.66 -2.33 -4.44
CA SER A 59 7.02 -2.34 -5.77
C SER A 59 5.56 -2.77 -5.68
N LEU A 60 4.75 -2.38 -6.67
CA LEU A 60 3.35 -2.82 -6.73
C LEU A 60 3.25 -4.34 -6.80
N GLU A 61 4.14 -5.00 -7.52
CA GLU A 61 4.15 -6.47 -7.59
C GLU A 61 4.36 -7.11 -6.23
N HIS A 62 5.31 -6.60 -5.45
CA HIS A 62 5.55 -7.10 -4.10
C HIS A 62 4.38 -6.81 -3.15
N ILE A 63 3.74 -5.65 -3.30
CA ILE A 63 2.55 -5.31 -2.51
C ILE A 63 1.41 -6.28 -2.83
N ILE A 64 1.19 -6.58 -4.11
CA ILE A 64 0.16 -7.54 -4.54
C ILE A 64 0.47 -8.92 -3.96
N ASP A 65 1.72 -9.37 -4.00
CA ASP A 65 2.14 -10.65 -3.43
C ASP A 65 1.88 -10.69 -1.93
N TYR A 66 2.21 -9.62 -1.20
CA TYR A 66 1.95 -9.53 0.22
C TYR A 66 0.45 -9.67 0.54
N ILE A 67 -0.39 -8.95 -0.23
CA ILE A 67 -1.84 -8.99 -0.02
C ILE A 67 -2.40 -10.37 -0.31
N ARG A 68 -1.95 -11.03 -1.37
CA ARG A 68 -2.38 -12.40 -1.68
C ARG A 68 -2.00 -13.36 -0.57
N LEU A 69 -0.78 -13.24 -0.04
CA LEU A 69 -0.34 -14.07 1.08
C LEU A 69 -1.19 -13.80 2.33
N ALA A 70 -1.52 -12.54 2.59
CA ALA A 70 -2.36 -12.16 3.73
C ALA A 70 -3.77 -12.76 3.63
N GLU A 71 -4.33 -12.84 2.43
CA GLU A 71 -5.63 -13.48 2.19
C GLU A 71 -5.62 -14.98 2.47
N MET A 72 -4.45 -15.63 2.36
CA MET A 72 -4.29 -17.03 2.67
C MET A 72 -4.22 -17.31 4.18
N GLY A 73 -4.16 -16.27 5.01
CA GLY A 73 -4.23 -16.38 6.46
C GLY A 73 -2.93 -16.70 7.15
N ASP A 74 -3.02 -17.30 8.34
CA ASP A 74 -1.89 -17.50 9.24
C ASP A 74 -0.81 -18.42 8.67
N ALA A 75 -1.16 -19.31 7.75
CA ALA A 75 -0.20 -20.22 7.13
C ALA A 75 0.92 -19.47 6.39
N THR A 76 0.72 -18.19 6.03
CA THR A 76 1.68 -17.39 5.26
C THR A 76 2.39 -16.33 6.10
N ILE A 77 2.29 -16.37 7.43
CA ILE A 77 2.90 -15.35 8.30
C ILE A 77 4.41 -15.25 8.06
N GLN A 78 5.10 -16.36 7.92
CA GLN A 78 6.55 -16.35 7.73
C GLN A 78 6.94 -15.71 6.39
N GLU A 79 6.23 -16.02 5.31
CA GLU A 79 6.47 -15.44 4.00
C GLU A 79 6.18 -13.92 4.01
N ARG A 80 5.12 -13.49 4.70
CA ARG A 80 4.78 -12.07 4.83
C ARG A 80 5.85 -11.32 5.62
N LYS A 81 6.34 -11.90 6.72
CA LYS A 81 7.43 -11.33 7.51
C LYS A 81 8.69 -11.17 6.66
N LYS A 82 8.99 -12.16 5.82
CA LYS A 82 10.15 -12.10 4.92
C LYS A 82 10.04 -10.94 3.94
N LEU A 83 8.87 -10.77 3.30
CA LEU A 83 8.65 -9.66 2.37
C LEU A 83 8.83 -8.30 3.05
N LEU A 84 8.29 -8.14 4.26
CA LEU A 84 8.44 -6.90 5.01
C LEU A 84 9.88 -6.66 5.46
N ALA A 85 10.58 -7.72 5.85
CA ALA A 85 12.00 -7.63 6.22
C ALA A 85 12.87 -7.22 5.02
N GLU A 86 12.60 -7.76 3.84
CA GLU A 86 13.30 -7.38 2.62
C GLU A 86 13.04 -5.91 2.27
N ALA A 87 11.79 -5.44 2.42
CA ALA A 87 11.45 -4.03 2.20
C ALA A 87 12.19 -3.12 3.17
N ARG A 88 12.29 -3.53 4.44
CA ARG A 88 13.04 -2.79 5.46
C ARG A 88 14.52 -2.69 5.10
N GLU A 89 15.14 -3.80 4.69
CA GLU A 89 16.53 -3.81 4.28
C GLU A 89 16.79 -2.89 3.09
N THR A 90 15.93 -2.94 2.08
CA THR A 90 16.02 -2.05 0.92
C THR A 90 15.96 -0.58 1.34
N LEU A 91 15.06 -0.25 2.26
CA LEU A 91 14.91 1.12 2.75
C LEU A 91 16.14 1.57 3.55
N LEU A 92 16.68 0.70 4.41
CA LEU A 92 17.88 0.97 5.17
C LEU A 92 19.09 1.20 4.25
N ASP A 93 19.21 0.40 3.20
CA ASP A 93 20.27 0.57 2.20
C ASP A 93 20.17 1.93 1.49
N LYS A 94 18.95 2.36 1.17
CA LYS A 94 18.70 3.68 0.57
C LYS A 94 19.11 4.80 1.53
N ILE A 95 18.75 4.67 2.80
CA ILE A 95 19.12 5.65 3.83
C ILE A 95 20.65 5.73 3.94
N ASN A 96 21.33 4.60 3.98
CA ASN A 96 22.78 4.54 4.08
C ASN A 96 23.46 5.12 2.82
N SER A 97 22.91 4.84 1.62
CA SER A 97 23.42 5.40 0.38
C SER A 97 23.26 6.92 0.32
N CYS A 98 22.27 7.46 1.01
CA CYS A 98 22.00 8.89 1.07
C CYS A 98 22.55 9.54 2.35
N SER A 99 23.50 8.91 3.02
CA SER A 99 24.08 9.42 4.26
C SER A 99 24.71 10.81 4.11
N TRP A 100 25.14 11.16 2.90
CA TRP A 100 25.67 12.48 2.60
C TRP A 100 24.65 13.60 2.88
N LEU A 101 23.34 13.29 2.81
CA LEU A 101 22.30 14.25 3.14
C LEU A 101 22.32 14.66 4.61
N ARG A 102 22.78 13.78 5.51
CA ARG A 102 22.90 14.09 6.93
C ARG A 102 24.05 15.05 7.21
N ASN A 103 25.03 15.08 6.31
CA ASN A 103 26.27 15.84 6.47
C ASN A 103 26.33 17.07 5.56
N TRP A 104 25.21 17.46 4.92
CA TRP A 104 25.18 18.58 3.99
C TRP A 104 25.67 19.90 4.63
N GLN A 105 25.45 20.08 5.93
CA GLN A 105 25.92 21.27 6.65
C GLN A 105 27.43 21.37 6.72
N ILE A 106 28.11 20.24 6.68
CA ILE A 106 29.58 20.19 6.69
C ILE A 106 30.15 20.61 5.33
N ILE A 107 29.40 20.33 4.27
CA ILE A 107 29.81 20.63 2.89
C ILE A 107 29.45 22.07 2.52
N SER A 108 28.34 22.56 3.05
CA SER A 108 27.88 23.92 2.76
C SER A 108 28.58 24.93 3.64
#